data_a7d44593284b89aa77086733faaff0bf
#
_entry.id   a7d44593284b89aa77086733faaff0bf
#
_cell.length_a   1.000
_cell.length_b   1.000
_cell.length_c   1.000
_cell.angle_alpha   90.00
_cell.angle_beta   90.00
_cell.angle_gamma   90.00
#
_symmetry.space_group_name_H-M   'P 1'
#
loop_
_entity.id
_entity.type
_entity.pdbx_description
1 polymer ?
#
loop_
_entity_poly.entity_id
_entity_poly.type
_entity_poly.pdbx_seq_one_letter_code
_entity_poly.pdbx_strand_id
1 'polypeptide(L)'
;MAQARSSSSANEALTPLPAERRVFRWHDHLSLWFSLGVGLLVMQIGAYLVPAVGTHDAVIAILVGSAVGAGLLAWTARLGCETGLASAGLMHATYGSAFARLPVVLNIVQLVGWTTFELVVMREGTQAIAKQALGLDLAGSGGVLAGTLLWGAVLLALLSGSMVTLVRRFVARFGLPLVVISLLWLTWQFGAQLSAKGFDAFWQRPGDGSMGLFSAMDLVIAMPVSWLPLVADYARHGRRAAP
;
A
#
# COMPACT_ATOMS: atom_id res chain seq x y z
N MET A 1 -28.14 12.36 20.02
CA MET A 1 -27.57 11.08 19.52
C MET A 1 -26.32 11.23 18.64
N ALA A 2 -26.15 12.29 17.84
CA ALA A 2 -24.96 12.53 17.02
C ALA A 2 -23.68 12.84 17.84
N GLN A 3 -23.80 13.62 18.91
CA GLN A 3 -22.69 14.01 19.78
C GLN A 3 -22.10 12.83 20.61
N ALA A 4 -22.93 11.86 20.99
CA ALA A 4 -22.48 10.64 21.69
C ALA A 4 -21.70 9.68 20.75
N ARG A 5 -22.03 9.68 19.46
CA ARG A 5 -21.28 8.89 18.46
C ARG A 5 -19.91 9.50 18.13
N SER A 6 -19.79 10.82 18.09
CA SER A 6 -18.51 11.49 17.80
C SER A 6 -17.50 11.38 18.96
N SER A 7 -17.97 11.47 20.22
CA SER A 7 -17.11 11.27 21.39
C SER A 7 -16.62 9.82 21.55
N SER A 8 -17.44 8.84 21.14
CA SER A 8 -17.06 7.43 21.17
C SER A 8 -15.96 7.09 20.14
N SER A 9 -16.03 7.65 18.94
CA SER A 9 -15.04 7.40 17.88
C SER A 9 -13.69 8.06 18.17
N ALA A 10 -13.66 9.28 18.71
CA ALA A 10 -12.43 9.95 19.12
C ALA A 10 -11.72 9.21 20.25
N ASN A 11 -12.48 8.66 21.21
CA ASN A 11 -11.94 7.85 22.30
C ASN A 11 -11.36 6.51 21.78
N GLU A 12 -11.94 5.94 20.73
CA GLU A 12 -11.52 4.67 20.15
C GLU A 12 -10.14 4.73 19.48
N ALA A 13 -9.73 5.89 18.95
CA ALA A 13 -8.42 6.09 18.35
C ALA A 13 -7.29 6.16 19.41
N LEU A 14 -7.59 6.60 20.62
CA LEU A 14 -6.62 6.82 21.70
C LEU A 14 -6.65 5.72 22.78
N THR A 15 -7.58 4.77 22.68
CA THR A 15 -7.71 3.67 23.63
C THR A 15 -7.37 2.32 23.00
N PRO A 16 -6.79 1.39 23.77
CA PRO A 16 -6.51 0.04 23.28
C PRO A 16 -7.79 -0.67 22.81
N LEU A 17 -7.69 -1.34 21.65
CA LEU A 17 -8.78 -2.17 21.15
C LEU A 17 -9.03 -3.36 22.09
N PRO A 18 -10.28 -3.58 22.57
CA PRO A 18 -10.61 -4.74 23.39
C PRO A 18 -10.27 -6.06 22.73
N ALA A 19 -9.90 -7.08 23.52
CA ALA A 19 -9.45 -8.38 23.01
C ALA A 19 -10.50 -9.05 22.12
N GLU A 20 -11.78 -8.90 22.42
CA GLU A 20 -12.90 -9.47 21.66
C GLU A 20 -13.00 -8.90 20.24
N ARG A 21 -12.50 -7.69 20.03
CA ARG A 21 -12.47 -7.02 18.72
C ARG A 21 -11.19 -7.27 17.93
N ARG A 22 -10.19 -7.95 18.51
CA ARG A 22 -8.95 -8.35 17.86
C ARG A 22 -9.16 -9.68 17.12
N VAL A 23 -9.66 -9.60 15.90
CA VAL A 23 -10.15 -10.75 15.14
C VAL A 23 -9.23 -11.20 14.03
N PHE A 24 -8.21 -10.41 13.67
CA PHE A 24 -7.29 -10.74 12.58
C PHE A 24 -6.33 -11.86 12.99
N ARG A 25 -6.24 -12.85 12.11
CA ARG A 25 -5.24 -13.90 12.15
C ARG A 25 -4.10 -13.58 11.19
N TRP A 26 -3.05 -14.38 11.21
CA TRP A 26 -1.90 -14.19 10.33
C TRP A 26 -2.27 -14.10 8.83
N HIS A 27 -3.21 -14.91 8.37
CA HIS A 27 -3.66 -14.91 6.98
C HIS A 27 -4.47 -13.65 6.61
N ASP A 28 -5.18 -13.04 7.55
CA ASP A 28 -5.87 -11.76 7.33
C ASP A 28 -4.83 -10.65 7.09
N HIS A 29 -3.75 -10.63 7.90
CA HIS A 29 -2.63 -9.71 7.71
C HIS A 29 -1.87 -9.99 6.42
N LEU A 30 -1.60 -11.26 6.10
CA LEU A 30 -0.95 -11.64 4.85
C LEU A 30 -1.77 -11.16 3.64
N SER A 31 -3.08 -11.41 3.64
CA SER A 31 -3.98 -10.97 2.56
C SER A 31 -3.97 -9.47 2.39
N LEU A 32 -4.06 -8.74 3.52
CA LEU A 32 -4.04 -7.29 3.52
C LEU A 32 -2.73 -6.74 2.95
N TRP A 33 -1.60 -7.10 3.57
CA TRP A 33 -0.31 -6.53 3.22
C TRP A 33 0.19 -6.99 1.85
N PHE A 34 -0.12 -8.23 1.43
CA PHE A 34 0.17 -8.67 0.08
C PHE A 34 -0.63 -7.87 -0.96
N SER A 35 -1.93 -7.65 -0.71
CA SER A 35 -2.77 -6.88 -1.64
C SER A 35 -2.40 -5.39 -1.69
N LEU A 36 -1.91 -4.82 -0.59
CA LEU A 36 -1.43 -3.44 -0.53
C LEU A 36 -0.02 -3.29 -1.13
N GLY A 37 0.83 -4.31 -0.98
CA GLY A 37 2.20 -4.30 -1.48
C GLY A 37 2.31 -4.60 -2.98
N VAL A 38 1.24 -5.06 -3.63
CA VAL A 38 1.22 -5.37 -5.06
C VAL A 38 0.21 -4.49 -5.77
N GLY A 39 0.70 -3.49 -6.46
CA GLY A 39 -0.14 -2.53 -7.17
C GLY A 39 0.60 -1.88 -8.33
N LEU A 40 -0.13 -1.13 -9.16
CA LEU A 40 0.44 -0.42 -10.31
C LEU A 40 1.54 0.57 -9.91
N LEU A 41 1.39 1.25 -8.77
CA LEU A 41 2.41 2.15 -8.25
C LEU A 41 3.74 1.43 -7.99
N VAL A 42 3.70 0.28 -7.30
CA VAL A 42 4.91 -0.49 -7.00
C VAL A 42 5.59 -0.99 -8.29
N MET A 43 4.79 -1.37 -9.30
CA MET A 43 5.31 -1.74 -10.62
C MET A 43 5.97 -0.55 -11.33
N GLN A 44 5.41 0.65 -11.22
CA GLN A 44 6.02 1.87 -11.78
C GLN A 44 7.36 2.20 -11.11
N ILE A 45 7.46 2.04 -9.79
CA ILE A 45 8.73 2.21 -9.06
C ILE A 45 9.75 1.18 -9.55
N GLY A 46 9.36 -0.09 -9.71
CA GLY A 46 10.24 -1.12 -10.28
C GLY A 46 10.72 -0.78 -11.68
N ALA A 47 9.84 -0.27 -12.53
CA ALA A 47 10.17 0.17 -13.89
C ALA A 47 11.08 1.42 -13.92
N TYR A 48 11.01 2.25 -12.88
CA TYR A 48 11.89 3.43 -12.74
C TYR A 48 13.31 3.06 -12.37
N LEU A 49 13.51 1.95 -11.64
CA LEU A 49 14.86 1.50 -11.25
C LEU A 49 15.69 1.12 -12.48
N VAL A 50 15.10 0.49 -13.50
CA VAL A 50 15.79 0.14 -14.75
C VAL A 50 15.18 1.00 -15.86
N PRO A 51 15.98 1.87 -16.53
CA PRO A 51 17.44 1.83 -16.70
C PRO A 51 18.29 2.67 -15.74
N ALA A 52 17.72 3.34 -14.73
CA ALA A 52 18.48 4.23 -13.86
C ALA A 52 19.70 3.53 -13.20
N VAL A 53 19.49 2.30 -12.72
CA VAL A 53 20.56 1.37 -12.33
C VAL A 53 20.54 0.14 -13.24
N GLY A 54 21.66 -0.60 -13.29
CA GLY A 54 21.70 -1.87 -14.01
C GLY A 54 20.78 -2.92 -13.40
N THR A 55 20.39 -3.92 -14.18
CA THR A 55 19.45 -4.97 -13.73
C THR A 55 19.92 -5.67 -12.46
N HIS A 56 21.21 -6.01 -12.38
CA HIS A 56 21.82 -6.65 -11.21
C HIS A 56 21.65 -5.78 -9.95
N ASP A 57 22.01 -4.49 -10.04
CA ASP A 57 21.90 -3.56 -8.94
C ASP A 57 20.43 -3.28 -8.55
N ALA A 58 19.54 -3.24 -9.52
CA ALA A 58 18.10 -3.13 -9.28
C ALA A 58 17.57 -4.32 -8.47
N VAL A 59 17.97 -5.55 -8.81
CA VAL A 59 17.58 -6.76 -8.05
C VAL A 59 18.12 -6.72 -6.62
N ILE A 60 19.38 -6.31 -6.42
CA ILE A 60 19.96 -6.14 -5.08
C ILE A 60 19.18 -5.08 -4.30
N ALA A 61 18.92 -3.93 -4.91
CA ALA A 61 18.16 -2.83 -4.28
C ALA A 61 16.75 -3.29 -3.87
N ILE A 62 16.06 -4.04 -4.73
CA ILE A 62 14.73 -4.56 -4.44
C ILE A 62 14.77 -5.57 -3.29
N LEU A 63 15.67 -6.55 -3.31
CA LEU A 63 15.71 -7.59 -2.28
C LEU A 63 16.12 -7.01 -0.92
N VAL A 64 17.22 -6.27 -0.87
CA VAL A 64 17.73 -5.70 0.39
C VAL A 64 16.81 -4.59 0.88
N GLY A 65 16.40 -3.68 0.02
CA GLY A 65 15.49 -2.59 0.37
C GLY A 65 14.14 -3.08 0.87
N SER A 66 13.57 -4.10 0.21
CA SER A 66 12.31 -4.71 0.66
C SER A 66 12.47 -5.40 2.03
N ALA A 67 13.57 -6.13 2.25
CA ALA A 67 13.81 -6.79 3.53
C ALA A 67 13.96 -5.79 4.68
N VAL A 68 14.70 -4.70 4.47
CA VAL A 68 14.88 -3.63 5.46
C VAL A 68 13.57 -2.89 5.71
N GLY A 69 12.91 -2.42 4.66
CA GLY A 69 11.67 -1.66 4.77
C GLY A 69 10.52 -2.48 5.38
N ALA A 70 10.35 -3.73 4.94
CA ALA A 70 9.35 -4.64 5.52
C ALA A 70 9.68 -5.02 6.98
N GLY A 71 10.96 -5.16 7.32
CA GLY A 71 11.41 -5.39 8.70
C GLY A 71 11.02 -4.24 9.62
N LEU A 72 11.24 -2.98 9.21
CA LEU A 72 10.84 -1.79 9.96
C LEU A 72 9.32 -1.70 10.10
N LEU A 73 8.59 -2.01 9.01
CA LEU A 73 7.12 -2.04 9.02
C LEU A 73 6.60 -3.10 9.99
N ALA A 74 7.17 -4.31 9.96
CA ALA A 74 6.79 -5.41 10.87
C ALA A 74 7.07 -5.06 12.33
N TRP A 75 8.21 -4.42 12.62
CA TRP A 75 8.54 -3.97 13.97
C TRP A 75 7.50 -2.97 14.50
N THR A 76 7.16 -1.96 13.71
CA THR A 76 6.13 -0.97 14.12
C THR A 76 4.75 -1.61 14.24
N ALA A 77 4.39 -2.53 13.32
CA ALA A 77 3.14 -3.29 13.39
C ALA A 77 3.01 -4.08 14.69
N ARG A 78 4.12 -4.66 15.17
CA ARG A 78 4.17 -5.40 16.44
C ARG A 78 3.72 -4.53 17.61
N LEU A 79 4.17 -3.26 17.69
CA LEU A 79 3.75 -2.32 18.73
C LEU A 79 2.23 -2.10 18.72
N GLY A 80 1.63 -1.94 17.54
CA GLY A 80 0.17 -1.84 17.40
C GLY A 80 -0.57 -3.10 17.85
N CYS A 81 -0.05 -4.27 17.49
CA CYS A 81 -0.63 -5.56 17.88
C CYS A 81 -0.52 -5.79 19.41
N GLU A 82 0.64 -5.52 20.02
CA GLU A 82 0.87 -5.72 21.45
C GLU A 82 0.06 -4.75 22.32
N THR A 83 0.03 -3.48 21.96
CA THR A 83 -0.68 -2.46 22.73
C THR A 83 -2.18 -2.43 22.44
N GLY A 84 -2.59 -2.76 21.22
CA GLY A 84 -3.95 -2.55 20.70
C GLY A 84 -4.27 -1.10 20.38
N LEU A 85 -3.28 -0.20 20.44
CA LEU A 85 -3.44 1.20 20.10
C LEU A 85 -3.44 1.41 18.59
N ALA A 86 -4.20 2.39 18.13
CA ALA A 86 -4.08 2.93 16.79
C ALA A 86 -2.79 3.75 16.65
N SER A 87 -2.39 4.07 15.43
CA SER A 87 -1.20 4.89 15.17
C SER A 87 -1.24 6.23 15.89
N ALA A 88 -2.39 6.91 15.89
CA ALA A 88 -2.58 8.14 16.64
C ALA A 88 -2.39 7.93 18.16
N GLY A 89 -2.89 6.82 18.71
CA GLY A 89 -2.69 6.44 20.11
C GLY A 89 -1.21 6.21 20.44
N LEU A 90 -0.46 5.54 19.60
CA LEU A 90 0.99 5.34 19.75
C LEU A 90 1.74 6.68 19.68
N MET A 91 1.37 7.57 18.75
CA MET A 91 1.96 8.91 18.66
C MET A 91 1.72 9.71 19.95
N HIS A 92 0.51 9.64 20.52
CA HIS A 92 0.20 10.29 21.78
C HIS A 92 0.97 9.69 22.96
N ALA A 93 1.12 8.38 23.00
CA ALA A 93 1.90 7.70 24.05
C ALA A 93 3.39 8.05 23.99
N THR A 94 3.92 8.25 22.77
CA THR A 94 5.36 8.54 22.55
C THR A 94 5.69 10.02 22.75
N TYR A 95 4.87 10.92 22.19
CA TYR A 95 5.17 12.35 22.10
C TYR A 95 4.37 13.22 23.10
N GLY A 96 3.42 12.63 23.83
CA GLY A 96 2.50 13.37 24.69
C GLY A 96 1.39 14.06 23.89
N SER A 97 0.35 14.53 24.60
CA SER A 97 -0.89 15.01 23.99
C SER A 97 -0.73 16.31 23.17
N ALA A 98 0.21 17.16 23.51
CA ALA A 98 0.42 18.43 22.83
C ALA A 98 1.19 18.24 21.51
N PHE A 99 2.35 17.56 21.55
CA PHE A 99 3.22 17.42 20.38
C PHE A 99 2.70 16.37 19.39
N ALA A 100 1.99 15.33 19.84
CA ALA A 100 1.44 14.30 18.97
C ALA A 100 0.51 14.83 17.87
N ARG A 101 -0.06 16.01 18.04
CA ARG A 101 -0.91 16.65 17.03
C ARG A 101 -0.17 16.88 15.71
N LEU A 102 1.13 17.23 15.78
CA LEU A 102 1.93 17.49 14.59
C LEU A 102 2.09 16.23 13.72
N PRO A 103 2.66 15.10 14.19
CA PRO A 103 2.78 13.89 13.39
C PRO A 103 1.41 13.32 12.94
N VAL A 104 0.34 13.49 13.75
CA VAL A 104 -1.01 13.07 13.33
C VAL A 104 -1.49 13.88 12.12
N VAL A 105 -1.35 15.22 12.16
CA VAL A 105 -1.73 16.07 11.02
C VAL A 105 -0.90 15.76 9.78
N LEU A 106 0.42 15.59 9.94
CA LEU A 106 1.31 15.20 8.83
C LEU A 106 0.90 13.86 8.22
N ASN A 107 0.52 12.88 9.05
CA ASN A 107 0.01 11.60 8.58
C ASN A 107 -1.29 11.75 7.78
N ILE A 108 -2.22 12.60 8.24
CA ILE A 108 -3.46 12.87 7.49
C ILE A 108 -3.15 13.48 6.12
N VAL A 109 -2.25 14.47 6.07
CA VAL A 109 -1.83 15.11 4.81
C VAL A 109 -1.19 14.08 3.87
N GLN A 110 -0.31 13.22 4.40
CA GLN A 110 0.30 12.12 3.64
C GLN A 110 -0.76 11.17 3.07
N LEU A 111 -1.73 10.75 3.87
CA LEU A 111 -2.80 9.84 3.44
C LEU A 111 -3.68 10.46 2.34
N VAL A 112 -4.02 11.74 2.46
CA VAL A 112 -4.75 12.46 1.40
C VAL A 112 -3.92 12.52 0.12
N GLY A 113 -2.61 12.78 0.23
CA GLY A 113 -1.70 12.76 -0.91
C GLY A 113 -1.66 11.40 -1.61
N TRP A 114 -1.48 10.31 -0.86
CA TRP A 114 -1.50 8.94 -1.41
C TRP A 114 -2.85 8.59 -2.04
N THR A 115 -3.96 8.91 -1.39
CA THR A 115 -5.30 8.66 -1.94
C THR A 115 -5.51 9.40 -3.25
N THR A 116 -5.06 10.65 -3.33
CA THR A 116 -5.15 11.45 -4.56
C THR A 116 -4.30 10.83 -5.68
N PHE A 117 -3.08 10.40 -5.36
CA PHE A 117 -2.20 9.75 -6.32
C PHE A 117 -2.82 8.45 -6.85
N GLU A 118 -3.31 7.59 -5.99
CA GLU A 118 -3.97 6.33 -6.39
C GLU A 118 -5.21 6.57 -7.26
N LEU A 119 -6.02 7.59 -6.97
CA LEU A 119 -7.15 7.98 -7.82
C LEU A 119 -6.70 8.36 -9.22
N VAL A 120 -5.58 9.09 -9.35
CA VAL A 120 -4.99 9.44 -10.65
C VAL A 120 -4.56 8.18 -11.40
N VAL A 121 -3.83 7.27 -10.73
CA VAL A 121 -3.36 6.00 -11.33
C VAL A 121 -4.54 5.13 -11.79
N MET A 122 -5.58 5.00 -10.96
CA MET A 122 -6.78 4.23 -11.32
C MET A 122 -7.50 4.82 -12.52
N ARG A 123 -7.65 6.15 -12.57
CA ARG A 123 -8.26 6.84 -13.70
C ARG A 123 -7.43 6.64 -14.98
N GLU A 124 -6.12 6.88 -14.92
CA GLU A 124 -5.23 6.75 -16.09
C GLU A 124 -5.16 5.31 -16.60
N GLY A 125 -5.10 4.33 -15.70
CA GLY A 125 -5.19 2.92 -16.05
C GLY A 125 -6.51 2.59 -16.76
N THR A 126 -7.63 3.11 -16.28
CA THR A 126 -8.93 2.93 -16.92
C THR A 126 -8.98 3.57 -18.32
N GLN A 127 -8.43 4.78 -18.46
CA GLN A 127 -8.35 5.47 -19.76
C GLN A 127 -7.47 4.69 -20.75
N ALA A 128 -6.33 4.16 -20.30
CA ALA A 128 -5.44 3.35 -21.13
C ALA A 128 -6.14 2.06 -21.61
N ILE A 129 -6.84 1.37 -20.72
CA ILE A 129 -7.62 0.16 -21.06
C ILE A 129 -8.75 0.51 -22.05
N ALA A 130 -9.52 1.57 -21.79
CA ALA A 130 -10.59 2.00 -22.68
C ALA A 130 -10.09 2.31 -24.09
N LYS A 131 -8.95 2.98 -24.20
CA LYS A 131 -8.31 3.29 -25.48
C LYS A 131 -7.82 2.05 -26.21
N GLN A 132 -7.13 1.15 -25.50
CA GLN A 132 -6.54 -0.04 -26.11
C GLN A 132 -7.57 -1.13 -26.47
N ALA A 133 -8.55 -1.37 -25.58
CA ALA A 133 -9.50 -2.46 -25.74
C ALA A 133 -10.77 -2.04 -26.49
N LEU A 134 -11.22 -0.79 -26.37
CA LEU A 134 -12.49 -0.30 -26.89
C LEU A 134 -12.33 0.80 -27.94
N GLY A 135 -11.11 1.32 -28.16
CA GLY A 135 -10.87 2.46 -29.07
C GLY A 135 -11.41 3.78 -28.55
N LEU A 136 -11.82 3.86 -27.27
CA LEU A 136 -12.42 5.05 -26.66
C LEU A 136 -11.34 5.96 -26.09
N ASP A 137 -11.23 7.17 -26.61
CA ASP A 137 -10.33 8.18 -26.05
C ASP A 137 -11.05 9.01 -24.97
N LEU A 138 -10.69 8.73 -23.72
CA LEU A 138 -11.22 9.40 -22.53
C LEU A 138 -10.22 10.40 -21.92
N ALA A 139 -9.20 10.82 -22.67
CA ALA A 139 -8.17 11.74 -22.17
C ALA A 139 -8.65 13.21 -22.06
N GLY A 140 -9.76 13.57 -22.70
CA GLY A 140 -10.35 14.90 -22.60
C GLY A 140 -10.89 15.22 -21.20
N SER A 141 -11.13 16.51 -20.91
CA SER A 141 -11.58 17.00 -19.59
C SER A 141 -12.82 16.30 -19.06
N GLY A 142 -13.79 15.98 -19.93
CA GLY A 142 -14.99 15.21 -19.56
C GLY A 142 -14.69 13.79 -19.10
N GLY A 143 -13.80 13.08 -19.79
CA GLY A 143 -13.37 11.73 -19.43
C GLY A 143 -12.52 11.72 -18.16
N VAL A 144 -11.66 12.73 -17.96
CA VAL A 144 -10.90 12.93 -16.72
C VAL A 144 -11.84 13.13 -15.53
N LEU A 145 -12.82 14.03 -15.67
CA LEU A 145 -13.80 14.28 -14.60
C LEU A 145 -14.63 13.02 -14.29
N ALA A 146 -15.18 12.39 -15.32
CA ALA A 146 -16.01 11.20 -15.17
C ALA A 146 -15.25 10.04 -14.49
N GLY A 147 -14.01 9.78 -14.92
CA GLY A 147 -13.15 8.75 -14.30
C GLY A 147 -12.81 9.07 -12.85
N THR A 148 -12.50 10.32 -12.53
CA THR A 148 -12.21 10.76 -11.17
C THR A 148 -13.45 10.62 -10.26
N LEU A 149 -14.63 11.03 -10.73
CA LEU A 149 -15.88 10.89 -9.98
C LEU A 149 -16.26 9.41 -9.78
N LEU A 150 -16.10 8.58 -10.81
CA LEU A 150 -16.36 7.14 -10.71
C LEU A 150 -15.50 6.49 -9.62
N TRP A 151 -14.19 6.65 -9.70
CA TRP A 151 -13.28 6.04 -8.74
C TRP A 151 -13.38 6.66 -7.35
N GLY A 152 -13.67 7.95 -7.26
CA GLY A 152 -13.98 8.63 -6.00
C GLY A 152 -15.24 8.06 -5.35
N ALA A 153 -16.30 7.83 -6.11
CA ALA A 153 -17.53 7.19 -5.61
C ALA A 153 -17.30 5.76 -5.14
N VAL A 154 -16.53 4.96 -5.91
CA VAL A 154 -16.14 3.59 -5.51
C VAL A 154 -15.36 3.62 -4.19
N LEU A 155 -14.38 4.51 -4.06
CA LEU A 155 -13.60 4.67 -2.84
C LEU A 155 -14.48 5.03 -1.65
N LEU A 156 -15.36 6.02 -1.78
CA LEU A 156 -16.29 6.43 -0.72
C LEU A 156 -17.23 5.29 -0.32
N ALA A 157 -17.73 4.52 -1.30
CA ALA A 157 -18.56 3.35 -1.02
C ALA A 157 -17.80 2.28 -0.22
N LEU A 158 -16.53 2.01 -0.55
CA LEU A 158 -15.69 1.07 0.20
C LEU A 158 -15.36 1.58 1.61
N LEU A 159 -15.12 2.88 1.77
CA LEU A 159 -14.84 3.50 3.07
C LEU A 159 -16.05 3.61 3.99
N SER A 160 -17.27 3.54 3.45
CA SER A 160 -18.51 3.59 4.26
C SER A 160 -18.72 2.33 5.10
N GLY A 161 -17.99 1.26 4.82
CA GLY A 161 -18.07 -0.02 5.52
C GLY A 161 -17.10 -0.17 6.70
N SER A 162 -17.21 -1.31 7.40
CA SER A 162 -16.23 -1.69 8.42
C SER A 162 -14.92 -2.17 7.78
N MET A 163 -13.78 -1.65 8.24
CA MET A 163 -12.45 -2.07 7.79
C MET A 163 -12.25 -3.59 7.94
N VAL A 164 -12.68 -4.18 9.05
CA VAL A 164 -12.60 -5.64 9.28
C VAL A 164 -13.41 -6.40 8.23
N THR A 165 -14.62 -5.92 7.90
CA THR A 165 -15.46 -6.53 6.87
C THR A 165 -14.84 -6.39 5.49
N LEU A 166 -14.29 -5.21 5.18
CA LEU A 166 -13.61 -4.96 3.91
C LEU A 166 -12.44 -5.93 3.71
N VAL A 167 -11.55 -6.04 4.71
CA VAL A 167 -10.38 -6.93 4.63
C VAL A 167 -10.79 -8.39 4.52
N ARG A 168 -11.66 -8.89 5.39
CA ARG A 168 -11.99 -10.33 5.46
C ARG A 168 -12.94 -10.80 4.37
N ARG A 169 -13.90 -9.97 3.96
CA ARG A 169 -14.90 -10.37 2.96
C ARG A 169 -14.52 -9.99 1.54
N PHE A 170 -13.90 -8.83 1.34
CA PHE A 170 -13.58 -8.35 0.01
C PHE A 170 -12.11 -8.61 -0.34
N VAL A 171 -11.16 -8.09 0.45
CA VAL A 171 -9.73 -8.19 0.13
C VAL A 171 -9.27 -9.65 0.12
N ALA A 172 -9.55 -10.41 1.19
CA ALA A 172 -9.12 -11.81 1.28
C ALA A 172 -9.83 -12.74 0.27
N ARG A 173 -11.10 -12.45 -0.06
CA ARG A 173 -11.91 -13.35 -0.92
C ARG A 173 -11.77 -13.05 -2.42
N PHE A 174 -11.65 -11.80 -2.78
CA PHE A 174 -11.60 -11.35 -4.18
C PHE A 174 -10.30 -10.63 -4.52
N GLY A 175 -9.86 -9.68 -3.69
CA GLY A 175 -8.70 -8.85 -3.96
C GLY A 175 -7.43 -9.70 -4.07
N LEU A 176 -7.11 -10.50 -3.06
CA LEU A 176 -5.92 -11.33 -3.05
C LEU A 176 -5.88 -12.35 -4.20
N PRO A 177 -6.93 -13.14 -4.48
CA PRO A 177 -6.93 -14.04 -5.65
C PRO A 177 -6.73 -13.29 -6.97
N LEU A 178 -7.39 -12.14 -7.15
CA LEU A 178 -7.24 -11.34 -8.36
C LEU A 178 -5.81 -10.83 -8.54
N VAL A 179 -5.20 -10.32 -7.47
CA VAL A 179 -3.81 -9.86 -7.49
C VAL A 179 -2.87 -11.01 -7.81
N VAL A 180 -3.03 -12.19 -7.19
CA VAL A 180 -2.19 -13.37 -7.45
C VAL A 180 -2.32 -13.83 -8.90
N ILE A 181 -3.54 -13.93 -9.43
CA ILE A 181 -3.77 -14.33 -10.84
C ILE A 181 -3.12 -13.31 -11.78
N SER A 182 -3.29 -12.01 -11.52
CA SER A 182 -2.68 -10.96 -12.32
C SER A 182 -1.15 -11.03 -12.30
N LEU A 183 -0.55 -11.27 -11.14
CA LEU A 183 0.90 -11.45 -11.01
C LEU A 183 1.40 -12.66 -11.79
N LEU A 184 0.73 -13.80 -11.66
CA LEU A 184 1.11 -15.03 -12.39
C LEU A 184 1.02 -14.81 -13.91
N TRP A 185 -0.03 -14.15 -14.37
CA TRP A 185 -0.19 -13.81 -15.78
C TRP A 185 0.90 -12.85 -16.28
N LEU A 186 1.19 -11.77 -15.53
CA LEU A 186 2.26 -10.84 -15.86
C LEU A 186 3.63 -11.51 -15.85
N THR A 187 3.91 -12.34 -14.85
CA THR A 187 5.17 -13.09 -14.75
C THR A 187 5.36 -14.00 -15.96
N TRP A 188 4.29 -14.67 -16.39
CA TRP A 188 4.33 -15.50 -17.59
C TRP A 188 4.59 -14.66 -18.86
N GLN A 189 3.89 -13.55 -19.03
CA GLN A 189 4.06 -12.65 -20.18
C GLN A 189 5.47 -12.08 -20.25
N PHE A 190 5.99 -11.59 -19.14
CA PHE A 190 7.37 -11.07 -19.09
C PHE A 190 8.40 -12.18 -19.25
N GLY A 191 8.17 -13.36 -18.67
CA GLY A 191 9.02 -14.54 -18.84
C GLY A 191 9.10 -14.99 -20.31
N ALA A 192 7.97 -15.00 -21.02
CA ALA A 192 7.95 -15.32 -22.44
C ALA A 192 8.72 -14.29 -23.29
N GLN A 193 8.57 -12.99 -22.99
CA GLN A 193 9.35 -11.95 -23.66
C GLN A 193 10.83 -12.04 -23.34
N LEU A 194 11.17 -12.37 -22.08
CA LEU A 194 12.55 -12.51 -21.64
C LEU A 194 13.23 -13.71 -22.32
N SER A 195 12.55 -14.85 -22.44
CA SER A 195 13.07 -16.03 -23.15
C SER A 195 13.31 -15.76 -24.63
N ALA A 196 12.46 -14.94 -25.26
CA ALA A 196 12.61 -14.55 -26.66
C ALA A 196 13.78 -13.58 -26.89
N LYS A 197 14.10 -12.72 -25.94
CA LYS A 197 15.17 -11.70 -26.01
C LYS A 197 16.52 -12.18 -25.45
N GLY A 198 16.53 -13.28 -24.70
CA GLY A 198 17.70 -13.83 -24.02
C GLY A 198 17.85 -13.26 -22.58
N PHE A 199 18.02 -14.18 -21.64
CA PHE A 199 18.17 -13.82 -20.22
C PHE A 199 19.46 -13.03 -19.96
N ASP A 200 20.56 -13.41 -20.61
CA ASP A 200 21.86 -12.76 -20.41
C ASP A 200 21.83 -11.27 -20.80
N ALA A 201 21.18 -10.95 -21.93
CA ALA A 201 21.02 -9.56 -22.37
C ALA A 201 20.21 -8.70 -21.36
N PHE A 202 19.24 -9.29 -20.68
CA PHE A 202 18.50 -8.64 -19.62
C PHE A 202 19.36 -8.50 -18.35
N TRP A 203 19.99 -9.60 -17.92
CA TRP A 203 20.75 -9.64 -16.68
C TRP A 203 21.96 -8.71 -16.67
N GLN A 204 22.65 -8.64 -17.81
CA GLN A 204 23.83 -7.81 -17.99
C GLN A 204 23.53 -6.39 -18.45
N ARG A 205 22.25 -6.00 -18.51
CA ARG A 205 21.87 -4.65 -18.93
C ARG A 205 22.47 -3.62 -17.98
N PRO A 206 23.34 -2.72 -18.49
CA PRO A 206 23.94 -1.67 -17.65
C PRO A 206 22.88 -0.62 -17.31
N GLY A 207 23.09 0.09 -16.20
CA GLY A 207 22.36 1.31 -15.88
C GLY A 207 22.87 2.48 -16.73
N ASP A 208 22.05 3.52 -16.83
CA ASP A 208 22.45 4.79 -17.45
C ASP A 208 23.25 5.70 -16.48
N GLY A 209 23.40 5.25 -15.21
CA GLY A 209 24.16 5.97 -14.18
C GLY A 209 23.41 7.15 -13.56
N SER A 210 22.15 7.36 -13.88
CA SER A 210 21.35 8.45 -13.28
C SER A 210 21.02 8.22 -11.81
N MET A 211 21.17 6.99 -11.30
CA MET A 211 20.94 6.63 -9.91
C MET A 211 22.04 5.67 -9.40
N GLY A 212 22.50 5.88 -8.16
CA GLY A 212 23.40 4.94 -7.49
C GLY A 212 22.64 3.84 -6.76
N LEU A 213 23.31 2.70 -6.47
CA LEU A 213 22.72 1.55 -5.77
C LEU A 213 22.04 1.94 -4.44
N PHE A 214 22.69 2.75 -3.61
CA PHE A 214 22.11 3.17 -2.32
C PHE A 214 20.86 4.03 -2.49
N SER A 215 20.81 4.90 -3.51
CA SER A 215 19.60 5.68 -3.82
C SER A 215 18.46 4.78 -4.32
N ALA A 216 18.80 3.75 -5.08
CA ALA A 216 17.83 2.74 -5.51
C ALA A 216 17.29 1.95 -4.31
N MET A 217 18.15 1.56 -3.36
CA MET A 217 17.74 0.90 -2.11
C MET A 217 16.85 1.80 -1.27
N ASP A 218 17.19 3.08 -1.12
CA ASP A 218 16.40 4.06 -0.38
C ASP A 218 15.00 4.21 -0.97
N LEU A 219 14.89 4.31 -2.30
CA LEU A 219 13.62 4.35 -3.00
C LEU A 219 12.74 3.12 -2.70
N VAL A 220 13.34 1.93 -2.67
CA VAL A 220 12.61 0.69 -2.34
C VAL A 220 12.22 0.65 -0.86
N ILE A 221 13.12 1.04 0.05
CA ILE A 221 12.85 1.10 1.50
C ILE A 221 11.71 2.08 1.80
N ALA A 222 11.68 3.21 1.11
CA ALA A 222 10.67 4.25 1.30
C ALA A 222 9.23 3.73 1.10
N MET A 223 9.02 2.73 0.25
CA MET A 223 7.69 2.17 -0.02
C MET A 223 7.05 1.55 1.25
N PRO A 224 7.62 0.55 1.92
CA PRO A 224 7.07 0.06 3.19
C PRO A 224 7.15 1.08 4.32
N VAL A 225 8.20 1.92 4.38
CA VAL A 225 8.37 2.92 5.43
C VAL A 225 7.29 4.00 5.39
N SER A 226 6.78 4.34 4.22
CA SER A 226 5.66 5.29 4.08
C SER A 226 4.38 4.84 4.82
N TRP A 227 4.26 3.55 5.15
CA TRP A 227 3.13 2.97 5.89
C TRP A 227 3.33 2.95 7.41
N LEU A 228 4.52 3.26 7.92
CA LEU A 228 4.80 3.26 9.37
C LEU A 228 3.81 4.11 10.18
N PRO A 229 3.42 5.33 9.72
CA PRO A 229 2.53 6.20 10.47
C PRO A 229 1.10 5.68 10.61
N LEU A 230 0.72 4.60 9.90
CA LEU A 230 -0.65 4.06 9.94
C LEU A 230 -0.72 2.54 10.14
N VAL A 231 0.41 1.84 10.14
CA VAL A 231 0.43 0.37 10.23
C VAL A 231 -0.28 -0.16 11.48
N ALA A 232 -0.19 0.57 12.59
CA ALA A 232 -0.81 0.16 13.85
C ALA A 232 -2.35 0.17 13.80
N ASP A 233 -2.96 0.99 12.93
CA ASP A 233 -4.42 1.01 12.72
C ASP A 233 -4.95 -0.34 12.23
N TYR A 234 -4.16 -1.06 11.46
CA TYR A 234 -4.45 -2.42 11.00
C TYR A 234 -3.96 -3.47 12.00
N ALA A 235 -2.72 -3.32 12.49
CA ALA A 235 -2.07 -4.30 13.34
C ALA A 235 -2.76 -4.49 14.69
N ARG A 236 -3.40 -3.46 15.25
CA ARG A 236 -4.16 -3.52 16.52
C ARG A 236 -5.31 -4.54 16.48
N HIS A 237 -5.79 -4.91 15.29
CA HIS A 237 -6.82 -5.94 15.11
C HIS A 237 -6.28 -7.37 15.18
N GLY A 238 -4.96 -7.54 15.23
CA GLY A 238 -4.30 -8.84 15.35
C GLY A 238 -4.64 -9.51 16.67
N ARG A 239 -4.95 -10.82 16.63
CA ARG A 239 -5.08 -11.65 17.83
C ARG A 239 -3.71 -11.76 18.47
N ARG A 240 -3.63 -11.50 19.77
CA ARG A 240 -2.45 -11.89 20.52
C ARG A 240 -2.32 -13.42 20.45
N ALA A 241 -1.11 -13.91 20.20
CA ALA A 241 -0.81 -15.29 20.54
C ALA A 241 -1.13 -15.46 22.03
N ALA A 242 -1.84 -16.52 22.39
CA ALA A 242 -1.96 -16.88 23.80
C ALA A 242 -0.54 -17.04 24.36
N PRO A 243 -0.27 -16.56 25.59
CA PRO A 243 1.01 -16.76 26.23
C PRO A 243 1.34 -18.24 26.35
#